data_5d564423014dec232f47c67e560b1f17
#
_entry.id   5d564423014dec232f47c67e560b1f17
#
_cell.length_a   1.000
_cell.length_b   1.000
_cell.length_c   1.000
_cell.angle_alpha   90.00
_cell.angle_beta   90.00
_cell.angle_gamma   90.00
#
_symmetry.space_group_name_H-M   'P 1'
#
loop_
_entity.id
_entity.type
_entity.pdbx_description
1 polymer ?
#
loop_
_entity_poly.entity_id
_entity_poly.type
_entity_poly.pdbx_seq_one_letter_code
_entity_poly.pdbx_strand_id
1 'polypeptide(L)'
;QKLMKYRVLKKLGPSFNCRFSATAVESPCRRIPISEELLEEIVRNALTAQIKQAEHVLEILHERERKALICFSTLERQEEKLSVEKAEIVKQRVALYEQYVDGNISKEEFIRQRDAYRAQEDEQMEQIQRLRTEKDQIFQPVKKDTDHLQTVVSAVEESGDVMHLSQNVVETFIDRIEVFNNERVKIRFMFEDTLNSYEEK
;
A
#
# COMPACT_ATOMS: atom_id res chain seq x y z
N GLN A 1 -27.73 2.06 7.38
CA GLN A 1 -27.24 0.76 7.89
C GLN A 1 -28.31 0.17 8.82
N LYS A 2 -28.81 -1.04 8.51
CA LYS A 2 -29.78 -1.72 9.35
C LYS A 2 -29.02 -2.63 10.31
N LEU A 3 -28.93 -2.25 11.57
CA LEU A 3 -28.29 -3.05 12.61
C LEU A 3 -29.16 -4.27 12.97
N MET A 4 -28.49 -5.43 13.12
CA MET A 4 -29.15 -6.62 13.64
C MET A 4 -29.29 -6.53 15.18
N LYS A 5 -30.33 -7.19 15.73
CA LYS A 5 -30.52 -7.35 17.18
C LYS A 5 -30.17 -8.77 17.58
N TYR A 6 -29.38 -8.90 18.64
CA TYR A 6 -29.10 -10.14 19.31
C TYR A 6 -30.33 -10.58 20.16
N ARG A 7 -30.70 -11.82 20.03
CA ARG A 7 -31.80 -12.42 20.81
C ARG A 7 -31.55 -13.91 21.03
N VAL A 8 -32.02 -14.41 22.15
CA VAL A 8 -32.08 -15.85 22.42
C VAL A 8 -33.46 -16.35 21.99
N LEU A 9 -33.51 -17.18 20.96
CA LEU A 9 -34.73 -17.77 20.43
C LEU A 9 -34.91 -19.21 20.99
N LYS A 10 -36.10 -19.57 21.38
CA LYS A 10 -36.42 -20.89 22.01
C LYS A 10 -35.96 -22.09 21.14
N LYS A 11 -35.97 -21.97 19.79
CA LYS A 11 -35.62 -23.05 18.86
C LYS A 11 -34.22 -22.95 18.28
N LEU A 12 -33.62 -21.75 18.25
CA LEU A 12 -32.36 -21.46 17.58
C LEU A 12 -31.24 -21.03 18.54
N GLY A 13 -31.58 -20.83 19.82
CA GLY A 13 -30.64 -20.30 20.80
C GLY A 13 -30.23 -18.84 20.54
N PRO A 14 -29.01 -18.49 20.88
CA PRO A 14 -28.45 -17.18 20.59
C PRO A 14 -28.46 -16.91 19.07
N SER A 15 -28.99 -15.75 18.67
CA SER A 15 -29.21 -15.46 17.25
C SER A 15 -29.28 -13.95 16.97
N PHE A 16 -28.92 -13.58 15.75
CA PHE A 16 -29.02 -12.22 15.24
C PHE A 16 -30.26 -12.10 14.33
N ASN A 17 -31.03 -11.03 14.53
CA ASN A 17 -32.24 -10.72 13.76
C ASN A 17 -32.18 -9.27 13.23
N CYS A 18 -32.73 -9.05 12.06
CA CYS A 18 -32.95 -7.68 11.57
C CYS A 18 -33.83 -6.89 12.52
N ARG A 19 -33.43 -5.70 12.94
CA ARG A 19 -34.18 -4.79 13.83
C ARG A 19 -35.58 -4.48 13.31
N PHE A 20 -35.76 -4.46 12.01
CA PHE A 20 -37.00 -4.12 11.32
C PHE A 20 -37.81 -5.35 10.86
N SER A 21 -37.37 -6.55 11.20
CA SER A 21 -38.07 -7.80 10.77
C SER A 21 -39.52 -7.90 11.20
N ALA A 22 -39.92 -7.20 12.28
CA ALA A 22 -41.25 -7.22 12.79
C ALA A 22 -42.19 -6.13 12.20
N THR A 23 -41.61 -5.06 11.67
CA THR A 23 -42.37 -3.85 11.25
C THR A 23 -42.49 -3.70 9.72
N ALA A 24 -41.61 -4.32 8.95
CA ALA A 24 -41.62 -4.20 7.49
C ALA A 24 -42.24 -5.47 6.86
N VAL A 25 -43.49 -5.41 6.46
CA VAL A 25 -44.25 -6.54 5.89
C VAL A 25 -43.62 -7.09 4.62
N GLU A 26 -43.00 -6.25 3.79
CA GLU A 26 -42.38 -6.64 2.50
C GLU A 26 -40.85 -6.64 2.54
N SER A 27 -40.22 -6.58 3.71
CA SER A 27 -38.76 -6.56 3.80
C SER A 27 -38.15 -7.93 3.48
N PRO A 28 -37.12 -8.01 2.64
CA PRO A 28 -36.39 -9.26 2.35
C PRO A 28 -35.74 -9.87 3.59
N CYS A 29 -35.59 -9.09 4.68
CA CYS A 29 -35.06 -9.57 5.97
C CYS A 29 -36.13 -10.08 6.90
N ARG A 30 -37.38 -10.25 6.45
CA ARG A 30 -38.50 -10.69 7.32
C ARG A 30 -38.26 -12.13 7.77
N ARG A 31 -38.14 -12.32 9.10
CA ARG A 31 -38.05 -13.64 9.75
C ARG A 31 -36.85 -14.51 9.35
N ILE A 32 -35.73 -13.91 9.02
CA ILE A 32 -34.50 -14.65 8.78
C ILE A 32 -33.56 -14.40 9.98
N PRO A 33 -33.64 -15.21 11.05
CA PRO A 33 -32.63 -15.22 12.09
C PRO A 33 -31.43 -16.02 11.62
N ILE A 34 -30.21 -15.57 11.96
CA ILE A 34 -29.02 -16.37 11.84
C ILE A 34 -28.52 -16.74 13.25
N SER A 35 -28.21 -18.02 13.48
CA SER A 35 -27.64 -18.43 14.77
C SER A 35 -26.24 -17.80 14.96
N GLU A 36 -25.91 -17.50 16.20
CA GLU A 36 -24.60 -16.98 16.56
C GLU A 36 -23.50 -17.94 16.12
N GLU A 37 -23.65 -19.22 16.47
CA GLU A 37 -22.71 -20.29 16.12
C GLU A 37 -22.45 -20.39 14.63
N LEU A 38 -23.50 -20.37 13.78
CA LEU A 38 -23.33 -20.39 12.33
C LEU A 38 -22.65 -19.15 11.80
N LEU A 39 -23.00 -17.98 12.33
CA LEU A 39 -22.36 -16.72 11.91
C LEU A 39 -20.87 -16.68 12.29
N GLU A 40 -20.54 -17.11 13.50
CA GLU A 40 -19.17 -17.22 13.96
C GLU A 40 -18.35 -18.20 13.11
N GLU A 41 -18.91 -19.36 12.77
CA GLU A 41 -18.26 -20.34 11.91
C GLU A 41 -17.98 -19.76 10.52
N ILE A 42 -18.96 -19.09 9.90
CA ILE A 42 -18.80 -18.42 8.59
C ILE A 42 -17.71 -17.36 8.66
N VAL A 43 -17.74 -16.51 9.67
CA VAL A 43 -16.77 -15.42 9.85
C VAL A 43 -15.36 -15.98 10.08
N ARG A 44 -15.22 -17.00 10.91
CA ARG A 44 -13.95 -17.67 11.21
C ARG A 44 -13.32 -18.28 9.95
N ASN A 45 -14.14 -19.02 9.20
CA ASN A 45 -13.65 -19.65 7.96
C ASN A 45 -13.25 -18.60 6.92
N ALA A 46 -14.05 -17.56 6.75
CA ALA A 46 -13.75 -16.48 5.82
C ALA A 46 -12.48 -15.69 6.24
N LEU A 47 -12.35 -15.35 7.52
CA LEU A 47 -11.19 -14.66 8.05
C LEU A 47 -9.91 -15.50 7.89
N THR A 48 -9.98 -16.80 8.22
CA THR A 48 -8.85 -17.71 8.04
C THR A 48 -8.41 -17.80 6.57
N ALA A 49 -9.35 -17.85 5.63
CA ALA A 49 -9.04 -17.86 4.21
C ALA A 49 -8.36 -16.55 3.76
N GLN A 50 -8.88 -15.40 4.23
CA GLN A 50 -8.32 -14.09 3.89
C GLN A 50 -6.93 -13.87 4.49
N ILE A 51 -6.67 -14.37 5.70
CA ILE A 51 -5.34 -14.30 6.33
C ILE A 51 -4.32 -15.09 5.50
N LYS A 52 -4.64 -16.34 5.13
CA LYS A 52 -3.76 -17.14 4.26
C LYS A 52 -3.47 -16.48 2.93
N GLN A 53 -4.45 -15.80 2.37
CA GLN A 53 -4.28 -15.03 1.15
C GLN A 53 -3.39 -13.80 1.38
N ALA A 54 -3.55 -13.09 2.50
CA ALA A 54 -2.71 -11.96 2.88
C ALA A 54 -1.24 -12.40 3.07
N GLU A 55 -0.98 -13.54 3.71
CA GLU A 55 0.35 -14.13 3.86
C GLU A 55 0.98 -14.42 2.51
N HIS A 56 0.23 -15.04 1.59
CA HIS A 56 0.73 -15.33 0.23
C HIS A 56 1.03 -14.05 -0.57
N VAL A 57 0.14 -13.05 -0.53
CA VAL A 57 0.38 -11.75 -1.18
C VAL A 57 1.59 -11.04 -0.58
N LEU A 58 1.78 -11.13 0.74
CA LEU A 58 2.93 -10.57 1.44
C LEU A 58 4.26 -11.17 0.95
N GLU A 59 4.32 -12.49 0.71
CA GLU A 59 5.50 -13.15 0.11
C GLU A 59 5.81 -12.57 -1.28
N ILE A 60 4.79 -12.36 -2.11
CA ILE A 60 4.94 -11.75 -3.44
C ILE A 60 5.45 -10.32 -3.32
N LEU A 61 4.92 -9.54 -2.37
CA LEU A 61 5.34 -8.16 -2.11
C LEU A 61 6.78 -8.08 -1.64
N HIS A 62 7.22 -8.94 -0.73
CA HIS A 62 8.61 -9.01 -0.29
C HIS A 62 9.57 -9.32 -1.46
N GLU A 63 9.16 -10.18 -2.40
CA GLU A 63 9.97 -10.44 -3.59
C GLU A 63 10.03 -9.23 -4.53
N ARG A 64 8.92 -8.52 -4.70
CA ARG A 64 8.88 -7.26 -5.47
C ARG A 64 9.70 -6.16 -4.81
N GLU A 65 9.64 -6.04 -3.49
CA GLU A 65 10.44 -5.08 -2.72
C GLU A 65 11.94 -5.36 -2.89
N ARG A 66 12.36 -6.62 -2.82
CA ARG A 66 13.77 -6.99 -3.09
C ARG A 66 14.21 -6.57 -4.48
N LYS A 67 13.40 -6.81 -5.51
CA LYS A 67 13.69 -6.37 -6.89
C LYS A 67 13.72 -4.85 -7.01
N ALA A 68 12.77 -4.16 -6.36
CA ALA A 68 12.73 -2.70 -6.32
C ALA A 68 13.98 -2.11 -5.65
N LEU A 69 14.48 -2.71 -4.56
CA LEU A 69 15.72 -2.31 -3.89
C LEU A 69 16.95 -2.46 -4.78
N ILE A 70 17.04 -3.52 -5.58
CA ILE A 70 18.14 -3.71 -6.54
C ILE A 70 18.10 -2.62 -7.60
N CYS A 71 16.92 -2.33 -8.16
CA CYS A 71 16.73 -1.25 -9.13
C CYS A 71 17.08 0.12 -8.51
N PHE A 72 16.57 0.39 -7.31
CA PHE A 72 16.86 1.61 -6.56
C PHE A 72 18.37 1.83 -6.36
N SER A 73 19.10 0.80 -5.92
CA SER A 73 20.55 0.89 -5.72
C SER A 73 21.32 1.16 -7.02
N THR A 74 20.80 0.67 -8.15
CA THR A 74 21.38 0.92 -9.47
C THR A 74 21.18 2.38 -9.90
N LEU A 75 19.96 2.90 -9.72
CA LEU A 75 19.64 4.30 -10.00
C LEU A 75 20.37 5.26 -9.06
N GLU A 76 20.54 4.90 -7.80
CA GLU A 76 21.31 5.69 -6.83
C GLU A 76 22.78 5.82 -7.26
N ARG A 77 23.40 4.74 -7.72
CA ARG A 77 24.78 4.79 -8.25
C ARG A 77 24.89 5.66 -9.51
N GLN A 78 23.87 5.64 -10.37
CA GLN A 78 23.83 6.51 -11.54
C GLN A 78 23.68 7.99 -11.15
N GLU A 79 22.82 8.30 -10.17
CA GLU A 79 22.66 9.65 -9.63
C GLU A 79 23.96 10.17 -9.01
N GLU A 80 24.64 9.34 -8.23
CA GLU A 80 25.93 9.70 -7.62
C GLU A 80 26.99 10.03 -8.71
N LYS A 81 27.07 9.20 -9.75
CA LYS A 81 27.98 9.44 -10.88
C LYS A 81 27.70 10.78 -11.55
N LEU A 82 26.44 11.08 -11.89
CA LEU A 82 26.06 12.36 -12.49
C LEU A 82 26.33 13.53 -11.54
N SER A 83 26.16 13.36 -10.25
CA SER A 83 26.46 14.38 -9.24
C SER A 83 27.96 14.72 -9.19
N VAL A 84 28.83 13.71 -9.32
CA VAL A 84 30.29 13.90 -9.40
C VAL A 84 30.67 14.62 -10.70
N GLU A 85 30.10 14.19 -11.84
CA GLU A 85 30.36 14.83 -13.15
C GLU A 85 29.91 16.30 -13.12
N LYS A 86 28.73 16.60 -12.54
CA LYS A 86 28.27 17.99 -12.35
C LYS A 86 29.25 18.80 -11.50
N ALA A 87 29.75 18.24 -10.39
CA ALA A 87 30.72 18.93 -9.54
C ALA A 87 32.02 19.27 -10.29
N GLU A 88 32.46 18.42 -11.22
CA GLU A 88 33.60 18.65 -12.05
C GLU A 88 33.36 19.78 -13.06
N ILE A 89 32.18 19.86 -13.69
CA ILE A 89 31.81 20.98 -14.59
C ILE A 89 31.81 22.30 -13.81
N VAL A 90 31.32 22.32 -12.57
CA VAL A 90 31.36 23.52 -11.72
C VAL A 90 32.80 23.98 -11.48
N LYS A 91 33.74 23.06 -11.21
CA LYS A 91 35.17 23.39 -11.04
C LYS A 91 35.78 23.96 -12.33
N GLN A 92 35.46 23.34 -13.46
CA GLN A 92 35.94 23.82 -14.77
C GLN A 92 35.41 25.23 -15.07
N ARG A 93 34.18 25.53 -14.69
CA ARG A 93 33.62 26.88 -14.84
C ARG A 93 34.31 27.91 -13.94
N VAL A 94 34.72 27.53 -12.73
CA VAL A 94 35.49 28.39 -11.84
C VAL A 94 36.89 28.67 -12.46
N ALA A 95 37.56 27.62 -12.91
CA ALA A 95 38.87 27.76 -13.58
C ALA A 95 38.80 28.61 -14.87
N LEU A 96 37.70 28.50 -15.62
CA LEU A 96 37.46 29.37 -16.80
C LEU A 96 37.34 30.84 -16.40
N TYR A 97 36.69 31.15 -15.28
CA TYR A 97 36.63 32.53 -14.78
C TYR A 97 38.00 33.07 -14.39
N GLU A 98 38.81 32.26 -13.72
CA GLU A 98 40.21 32.62 -13.37
C GLU A 98 41.04 32.95 -14.63
N GLN A 99 40.98 32.11 -15.70
CA GLN A 99 41.65 32.35 -16.96
C GLN A 99 41.21 33.66 -17.62
N TYR A 100 39.95 34.04 -17.51
CA TYR A 100 39.44 35.30 -18.02
C TYR A 100 39.97 36.49 -17.20
N VAL A 101 39.99 36.41 -15.89
CA VAL A 101 40.52 37.46 -15.00
C VAL A 101 42.01 37.68 -15.23
N ASP A 102 42.78 36.60 -15.46
CA ASP A 102 44.20 36.64 -15.76
C ASP A 102 44.51 37.14 -17.19
N GLY A 103 43.48 37.39 -18.00
CA GLY A 103 43.64 37.88 -19.38
C GLY A 103 44.10 36.82 -20.40
N ASN A 104 44.02 35.51 -20.01
CA ASN A 104 44.46 34.41 -20.85
C ASN A 104 43.46 34.07 -21.96
N ILE A 105 42.18 34.48 -21.81
CA ILE A 105 41.12 34.29 -22.81
C ILE A 105 40.35 35.59 -23.05
N SER A 106 39.78 35.74 -24.25
CA SER A 106 38.95 36.90 -24.59
C SER A 106 37.59 36.84 -23.92
N LYS A 107 36.89 37.98 -23.84
CA LYS A 107 35.53 38.06 -23.30
C LYS A 107 34.55 37.20 -24.11
N GLU A 108 34.68 37.20 -25.42
CA GLU A 108 33.84 36.43 -26.34
C GLU A 108 34.03 34.93 -26.10
N GLU A 109 35.26 34.48 -25.95
CA GLU A 109 35.60 33.09 -25.66
C GLU A 109 35.09 32.67 -24.27
N PHE A 110 35.24 33.51 -23.26
CA PHE A 110 34.72 33.28 -21.91
C PHE A 110 33.20 33.09 -21.94
N ILE A 111 32.47 34.00 -22.63
CA ILE A 111 30.99 33.89 -22.70
C ILE A 111 30.59 32.58 -23.38
N ARG A 112 31.23 32.23 -24.50
CA ARG A 112 30.91 30.98 -25.23
C ARG A 112 31.11 29.74 -24.38
N GLN A 113 32.23 29.62 -23.69
CA GLN A 113 32.54 28.45 -22.86
C GLN A 113 31.67 28.42 -21.59
N ARG A 114 31.45 29.57 -20.95
CA ARG A 114 30.55 29.68 -19.80
C ARG A 114 29.15 29.18 -20.14
N ASP A 115 28.61 29.59 -21.28
CA ASP A 115 27.25 29.21 -21.69
C ASP A 115 27.16 27.71 -22.04
N ALA A 116 28.27 27.14 -22.61
CA ALA A 116 28.37 25.71 -22.83
C ALA A 116 28.38 24.91 -21.51
N TYR A 117 29.18 25.32 -20.52
CA TYR A 117 29.19 24.68 -19.21
C TYR A 117 27.83 24.79 -18.50
N ARG A 118 27.17 25.93 -18.62
CA ARG A 118 25.82 26.11 -18.04
C ARG A 118 24.81 25.17 -18.67
N ALA A 119 24.82 25.01 -19.97
CA ALA A 119 23.94 24.06 -20.65
C ALA A 119 24.18 22.61 -20.20
N GLN A 120 25.46 22.22 -20.00
CA GLN A 120 25.81 20.90 -19.46
C GLN A 120 25.33 20.71 -18.02
N GLU A 121 25.48 21.73 -17.15
CA GLU A 121 24.97 21.68 -15.78
C GLU A 121 23.43 21.50 -15.74
N ASP A 122 22.70 22.24 -16.58
CA ASP A 122 21.26 22.19 -16.68
C ASP A 122 20.79 20.80 -17.15
N GLU A 123 21.46 20.23 -18.16
CA GLU A 123 21.18 18.87 -18.66
C GLU A 123 21.39 17.80 -17.57
N GLN A 124 22.50 17.87 -16.83
CA GLN A 124 22.77 16.92 -15.76
C GLN A 124 21.80 17.09 -14.60
N MET A 125 21.39 18.32 -14.28
CA MET A 125 20.38 18.58 -13.27
C MET A 125 19.04 17.92 -13.64
N GLU A 126 18.61 18.03 -14.90
CA GLU A 126 17.40 17.34 -15.37
C GLU A 126 17.52 15.82 -15.26
N GLN A 127 18.68 15.25 -15.64
CA GLN A 127 18.88 13.80 -15.56
C GLN A 127 18.82 13.31 -14.09
N ILE A 128 19.48 14.01 -13.17
CA ILE A 128 19.42 13.71 -11.72
C ILE A 128 17.96 13.76 -11.23
N GLN A 129 17.20 14.79 -11.62
CA GLN A 129 15.81 14.92 -11.20
C GLN A 129 14.93 13.79 -11.74
N ARG A 130 15.15 13.36 -12.99
CA ARG A 130 14.45 12.20 -13.57
C ARG A 130 14.74 10.92 -12.79
N LEU A 131 16.01 10.65 -12.46
CA LEU A 131 16.39 9.47 -11.67
C LEU A 131 15.75 9.47 -10.27
N ARG A 132 15.68 10.63 -9.61
CA ARG A 132 15.01 10.78 -8.31
C ARG A 132 13.53 10.43 -8.41
N THR A 133 12.84 10.98 -9.40
CA THR A 133 11.43 10.72 -9.62
C THR A 133 11.18 9.23 -9.92
N GLU A 134 12.03 8.61 -10.72
CA GLU A 134 11.95 7.18 -11.05
C GLU A 134 12.17 6.30 -9.81
N LYS A 135 13.14 6.63 -8.95
CA LYS A 135 13.37 5.94 -7.68
C LYS A 135 12.12 5.94 -6.80
N ASP A 136 11.50 7.10 -6.65
CA ASP A 136 10.30 7.26 -5.82
C ASP A 136 9.10 6.48 -6.39
N GLN A 137 8.91 6.49 -7.69
CA GLN A 137 7.83 5.78 -8.37
C GLN A 137 7.96 4.25 -8.27
N ILE A 138 9.17 3.73 -8.24
CA ILE A 138 9.41 2.28 -8.16
C ILE A 138 9.25 1.78 -6.73
N PHE A 139 9.82 2.46 -5.76
CA PHE A 139 9.97 1.93 -4.41
C PHE A 139 8.79 2.24 -3.48
N GLN A 140 8.27 3.46 -3.50
CA GLN A 140 7.25 3.90 -2.55
C GLN A 140 5.94 3.11 -2.60
N PRO A 141 5.37 2.78 -3.79
CA PRO A 141 4.12 2.03 -3.85
C PRO A 141 4.27 0.62 -3.25
N VAL A 142 5.35 -0.09 -3.61
CA VAL A 142 5.58 -1.47 -3.13
C VAL A 142 5.77 -1.48 -1.62
N LYS A 143 6.58 -0.55 -1.09
CA LYS A 143 6.83 -0.45 0.34
C LYS A 143 5.55 -0.17 1.13
N LYS A 144 4.71 0.75 0.66
CA LYS A 144 3.44 1.08 1.30
C LYS A 144 2.52 -0.14 1.43
N ASP A 145 2.40 -0.92 0.37
CA ASP A 145 1.54 -2.11 0.35
C ASP A 145 2.11 -3.22 1.24
N THR A 146 3.44 -3.41 1.23
CA THR A 146 4.14 -4.34 2.11
C THR A 146 3.93 -3.99 3.59
N ASP A 147 4.18 -2.73 3.97
CA ASP A 147 4.01 -2.25 5.34
C ASP A 147 2.57 -2.42 5.83
N HIS A 148 1.58 -2.16 4.96
CA HIS A 148 0.16 -2.32 5.29
C HIS A 148 -0.19 -3.79 5.57
N LEU A 149 0.14 -4.71 4.66
CA LEU A 149 -0.15 -6.14 4.86
C LEU A 149 0.67 -6.76 5.99
N GLN A 150 1.91 -6.33 6.18
CA GLN A 150 2.72 -6.76 7.32
C GLN A 150 2.05 -6.40 8.64
N THR A 151 1.49 -5.19 8.76
CA THR A 151 0.75 -4.76 9.95
C THR A 151 -0.46 -5.66 10.21
N VAL A 152 -1.21 -6.04 9.15
CA VAL A 152 -2.35 -6.94 9.24
C VAL A 152 -1.93 -8.33 9.73
N VAL A 153 -0.90 -8.92 9.12
CA VAL A 153 -0.40 -10.26 9.48
C VAL A 153 0.16 -10.27 10.92
N SER A 154 0.95 -9.26 11.29
CA SER A 154 1.47 -9.14 12.66
C SER A 154 0.37 -9.00 13.72
N ALA A 155 -0.70 -8.24 13.41
CA ALA A 155 -1.85 -8.11 14.33
C ALA A 155 -2.59 -9.46 14.53
N VAL A 156 -2.58 -10.33 13.51
CA VAL A 156 -3.10 -11.71 13.62
C VAL A 156 -2.23 -12.54 14.56
N GLU A 157 -0.92 -12.50 14.38
CA GLU A 157 0.03 -13.24 15.23
C GLU A 157 -0.05 -12.80 16.69
N GLU A 158 -0.15 -11.50 16.95
CA GLU A 158 -0.26 -10.92 18.29
C GLU A 158 -1.59 -11.26 18.98
N SER A 159 -2.68 -11.37 18.22
CA SER A 159 -3.99 -11.73 18.79
C SER A 159 -4.08 -13.19 19.25
N GLY A 160 -3.08 -14.00 18.95
CA GLY A 160 -2.79 -15.33 19.52
C GLY A 160 -3.77 -16.44 19.15
N ASP A 161 -5.03 -16.13 18.84
CA ASP A 161 -6.01 -17.13 18.43
C ASP A 161 -7.17 -16.51 17.63
N VAL A 162 -6.97 -16.45 16.32
CA VAL A 162 -8.02 -16.04 15.37
C VAL A 162 -9.22 -17.02 15.40
N MET A 163 -9.01 -18.22 15.95
CA MET A 163 -10.07 -19.21 16.13
C MET A 163 -11.10 -18.78 17.18
N HIS A 164 -10.74 -17.90 18.11
CA HIS A 164 -11.63 -17.22 19.02
C HIS A 164 -11.94 -15.83 18.49
N LEU A 165 -13.13 -15.64 17.90
CA LEU A 165 -13.60 -14.34 17.40
C LEU A 165 -13.87 -13.41 18.59
N SER A 166 -12.80 -12.90 19.21
CA SER A 166 -12.93 -11.86 20.22
C SER A 166 -13.43 -10.56 19.58
N GLN A 167 -14.03 -9.69 20.38
CA GLN A 167 -14.47 -8.37 19.91
C GLN A 167 -13.30 -7.60 19.23
N ASN A 168 -12.11 -7.68 19.80
CA ASN A 168 -10.92 -7.04 19.25
C ASN A 168 -10.56 -7.56 17.85
N VAL A 169 -10.60 -8.87 17.63
CA VAL A 169 -10.37 -9.50 16.32
C VAL A 169 -11.38 -8.99 15.28
N VAL A 170 -12.67 -8.97 15.65
CA VAL A 170 -13.72 -8.50 14.75
C VAL A 170 -13.54 -7.02 14.39
N GLU A 171 -13.27 -6.16 15.36
CA GLU A 171 -13.09 -4.72 15.15
C GLU A 171 -11.80 -4.39 14.36
N THR A 172 -10.76 -5.21 14.49
CA THR A 172 -9.49 -4.99 13.78
C THR A 172 -9.55 -5.40 12.31
N PHE A 173 -10.22 -6.52 12.00
CA PHE A 173 -10.15 -7.12 10.66
C PHE A 173 -11.39 -6.96 9.81
N ILE A 174 -12.56 -6.71 10.41
CA ILE A 174 -13.84 -6.70 9.71
C ILE A 174 -14.45 -5.30 9.69
N ASP A 175 -14.60 -4.74 8.49
CA ASP A 175 -15.34 -3.49 8.28
C ASP A 175 -16.84 -3.73 8.48
N ARG A 176 -17.38 -4.78 7.85
CA ARG A 176 -18.82 -5.02 7.84
C ARG A 176 -19.19 -6.46 7.50
N ILE A 177 -20.26 -6.93 8.14
CA ILE A 177 -20.92 -8.20 7.81
C ILE A 177 -22.34 -7.91 7.35
N GLU A 178 -22.69 -8.35 6.15
CA GLU A 178 -24.02 -8.22 5.55
C GLU A 178 -24.65 -9.59 5.42
N VAL A 179 -25.80 -9.80 6.08
CA VAL A 179 -26.57 -11.04 6.03
C VAL A 179 -27.77 -10.85 5.12
N PHE A 180 -27.83 -11.59 4.02
CA PHE A 180 -28.93 -11.53 3.05
C PHE A 180 -30.01 -12.58 3.33
N ASN A 181 -29.57 -13.79 3.67
CA ASN A 181 -30.41 -14.91 4.09
C ASN A 181 -29.54 -15.89 4.87
N ASN A 182 -30.10 -17.03 5.31
CA ASN A 182 -29.37 -18.05 6.08
C ASN A 182 -28.22 -18.70 5.30
N GLU A 183 -28.17 -18.52 3.98
CA GLU A 183 -27.19 -19.15 3.10
C GLU A 183 -26.18 -18.16 2.51
N ARG A 184 -26.48 -16.85 2.59
CA ARG A 184 -25.64 -15.82 1.98
C ARG A 184 -25.25 -14.74 2.98
N VAL A 185 -24.00 -14.75 3.37
CA VAL A 185 -23.35 -13.73 4.19
C VAL A 185 -22.23 -13.11 3.34
N LYS A 186 -22.17 -11.77 3.30
CA LYS A 186 -21.07 -11.03 2.70
C LYS A 186 -20.27 -10.38 3.81
N ILE A 187 -19.00 -10.67 3.87
CA ILE A 187 -18.07 -10.08 4.82
C ILE A 187 -17.15 -9.15 4.04
N ARG A 188 -16.95 -7.94 4.52
CA ARG A 188 -15.99 -6.98 4.00
C ARG A 188 -14.86 -6.83 5.00
N PHE A 189 -13.64 -7.06 4.55
CA PHE A 189 -12.44 -6.95 5.38
C PHE A 189 -11.80 -5.57 5.22
N MET A 190 -11.09 -5.09 6.25
CA MET A 190 -10.41 -3.79 6.26
C MET A 190 -9.25 -3.72 5.25
N PHE A 191 -8.70 -4.86 4.84
CA PHE A 191 -7.55 -5.00 3.93
C PHE A 191 -7.91 -5.59 2.56
N GLU A 192 -9.19 -5.78 2.26
CA GLU A 192 -9.69 -6.40 1.01
C GLU A 192 -9.20 -5.67 -0.24
N ASP A 193 -9.20 -4.32 -0.22
CA ASP A 193 -8.79 -3.51 -1.38
C ASP A 193 -7.31 -3.74 -1.75
N THR A 194 -6.44 -3.95 -0.75
CA THR A 194 -5.02 -4.27 -0.99
C THR A 194 -4.86 -5.65 -1.61
N LEU A 195 -5.58 -6.67 -1.12
CA LEU A 195 -5.52 -8.02 -1.69
C LEU A 195 -5.99 -8.07 -3.14
N ASN A 196 -7.15 -7.46 -3.42
CA ASN A 196 -7.74 -7.44 -4.76
C ASN A 196 -6.81 -6.81 -5.81
N SER A 197 -6.00 -5.84 -5.43
CA SER A 197 -5.04 -5.21 -6.35
C SER A 197 -3.93 -6.15 -6.85
N TYR A 198 -3.75 -7.31 -6.21
CA TYR A 198 -2.74 -8.33 -6.54
C TYR A 198 -3.31 -9.63 -7.10
N GLU A 199 -4.64 -9.84 -7.05
CA GLU A 199 -5.29 -11.01 -7.65
C GLU A 199 -5.49 -10.90 -9.18
N GLU A 200 -5.61 -9.69 -9.70
CA GLU A 200 -5.91 -9.43 -11.13
C GLU A 200 -4.67 -9.40 -12.04
N LYS A 201 -3.52 -9.81 -11.56
CA LYS A 201 -2.24 -9.79 -12.31
C LYS A 201 -1.56 -11.15 -12.32
#